data_9df019e2b9fddaf941d4461eee009959
#
_entry.id   9df019e2b9fddaf941d4461eee009959
#
_cell.length_a   1.000
_cell.length_b   1.000
_cell.length_c   1.000
_cell.angle_alpha   90.00
_cell.angle_beta   90.00
_cell.angle_gamma   90.00
#
_symmetry.space_group_name_H-M   'P 1'
#
loop_
_entity.id
_entity.type
_entity.pdbx_description
1 polymer ?
#
loop_
_entity_poly.entity_id
_entity_poly.type
_entity_poly.pdbx_seq_one_letter_code
_entity_poly.pdbx_strand_id
1 'polypeptide(L)'
;MLLVPVLFAVAGEKTAIPISGPVGLYSVEQWKKDWPGCGWEDGIKEGNVSVVNRNEKRWLRVDYRLGEIGPEKSGCGWRYPIDTRETAELRYTVRFSPGFDWVKGGKLPGFCGGPENVSGGRPADGTNGFSARLMWRADGKGEAYLYHKNQPDRYGDRVDFPADFHFPEDTPVRVRMRVTMNEPGKTNGKIQVWIRLGEDDKTPEQQVVDRTDLEWRSVNTFGVDSLYFESFYGGSDRSWAPKRASWAEFGAISVQ
;
A
#
# COMPACT_ATOMS: atom_id res chain seq x y z
N MET A 1 26.51 19.92 34.80
CA MET A 1 25.73 18.72 34.42
C MET A 1 24.47 19.20 33.66
N LEU A 2 24.55 19.26 32.32
CA LEU A 2 23.43 19.72 31.48
C LEU A 2 22.49 18.52 31.28
N LEU A 3 21.26 18.66 31.77
CA LEU A 3 20.18 17.73 31.43
C LEU A 3 19.79 17.99 29.97
N VAL A 4 20.05 17.01 29.12
CA VAL A 4 19.49 16.96 27.76
C VAL A 4 18.04 16.48 27.88
N PRO A 5 17.05 17.22 27.44
CA PRO A 5 15.67 16.75 27.46
C PRO A 5 15.53 15.59 26.48
N VAL A 6 15.15 14.42 27.01
CA VAL A 6 14.70 13.30 26.19
C VAL A 6 13.34 13.68 25.62
N LEU A 7 13.30 14.07 24.34
CA LEU A 7 12.04 14.23 23.61
C LEU A 7 11.41 12.84 23.47
N PHE A 8 10.40 12.53 24.26
CA PHE A 8 9.52 11.42 23.98
C PHE A 8 8.73 11.78 22.70
N ALA A 9 8.99 11.07 21.61
CA ALA A 9 8.14 11.12 20.43
C ALA A 9 6.74 10.70 20.87
N VAL A 10 5.80 11.62 20.86
CA VAL A 10 4.37 11.32 21.03
C VAL A 10 4.00 10.42 19.87
N ALA A 11 3.62 9.18 20.16
CA ALA A 11 3.09 8.28 19.14
C ALA A 11 1.86 8.97 18.52
N GLY A 12 1.91 9.24 17.21
CA GLY A 12 0.82 9.90 16.50
C GLY A 12 -0.49 9.13 16.71
N GLU A 13 -1.59 9.86 16.79
CA GLU A 13 -2.92 9.26 16.98
C GLU A 13 -3.27 8.34 15.80
N LYS A 14 -3.76 7.14 16.10
CA LYS A 14 -4.17 6.16 15.10
C LYS A 14 -5.48 6.61 14.46
N THR A 15 -5.44 6.92 13.18
CA THR A 15 -6.62 7.28 12.37
C THR A 15 -7.12 6.06 11.63
N ALA A 16 -8.30 5.56 11.99
CA ALA A 16 -8.99 4.52 11.25
C ALA A 16 -9.70 5.14 10.04
N ILE A 17 -9.56 4.51 8.88
CA ILE A 17 -10.26 4.92 7.66
C ILE A 17 -11.57 4.14 7.62
N PRO A 18 -12.73 4.80 7.70
CA PRO A 18 -14.01 4.12 7.68
C PRO A 18 -14.28 3.55 6.29
N ILE A 19 -14.92 2.38 6.26
CA ILE A 19 -15.56 1.85 5.07
C ILE A 19 -17.05 1.91 5.38
N SER A 20 -17.70 2.94 4.86
CA SER A 20 -19.10 3.20 5.16
C SER A 20 -19.99 3.01 3.92
N GLY A 21 -21.28 3.18 4.07
CA GLY A 21 -22.21 2.99 2.98
C GLY A 21 -22.86 1.59 2.94
N PRO A 22 -23.82 1.40 2.03
CA PRO A 22 -24.52 0.13 1.86
C PRO A 22 -23.61 -0.91 1.19
N VAL A 23 -23.92 -2.18 1.39
CA VAL A 23 -23.33 -3.28 0.60
C VAL A 23 -23.72 -3.11 -0.87
N GLY A 24 -22.78 -3.30 -1.77
CA GLY A 24 -22.94 -3.10 -3.20
C GLY A 24 -21.88 -2.18 -3.78
N LEU A 25 -22.15 -1.60 -4.94
CA LEU A 25 -21.20 -0.69 -5.61
C LEU A 25 -20.79 0.47 -4.70
N TYR A 26 -19.50 0.72 -4.64
CA TYR A 26 -18.92 1.84 -3.90
C TYR A 26 -18.98 3.10 -4.75
N SER A 27 -19.91 4.01 -4.42
CA SER A 27 -20.11 5.20 -5.23
C SER A 27 -19.02 6.26 -5.02
N VAL A 28 -18.86 7.16 -6.00
CA VAL A 28 -17.93 8.29 -5.88
C VAL A 28 -18.29 9.20 -4.70
N GLU A 29 -19.59 9.38 -4.41
CA GLU A 29 -20.06 10.17 -3.28
C GLU A 29 -19.66 9.53 -1.95
N GLN A 30 -19.76 8.19 -1.87
CA GLN A 30 -19.37 7.46 -0.68
C GLN A 30 -17.87 7.47 -0.49
N TRP A 31 -17.12 7.27 -1.59
CA TRP A 31 -15.66 7.38 -1.59
C TRP A 31 -15.18 8.75 -1.09
N LYS A 32 -15.77 9.86 -1.56
CA LYS A 32 -15.43 11.21 -1.09
C LYS A 32 -15.68 11.42 0.41
N LYS A 33 -16.65 10.72 0.99
CA LYS A 33 -16.93 10.76 2.43
C LYS A 33 -15.91 9.97 3.24
N ASP A 34 -15.56 8.77 2.77
CA ASP A 34 -14.65 7.87 3.47
C ASP A 34 -13.17 8.26 3.27
N TRP A 35 -12.85 8.91 2.14
CA TRP A 35 -11.51 9.33 1.75
C TRP A 35 -11.45 10.84 1.42
N PRO A 36 -11.73 11.71 2.41
CA PRO A 36 -11.77 13.15 2.17
C PRO A 36 -10.40 13.68 1.74
N GLY A 37 -10.41 14.67 0.83
CA GLY A 37 -9.19 15.32 0.33
C GLY A 37 -8.49 14.60 -0.82
N CYS A 38 -8.95 13.43 -1.25
CA CYS A 38 -8.43 12.78 -2.45
C CYS A 38 -8.76 13.60 -3.69
N GLY A 39 -7.74 13.90 -4.50
CA GLY A 39 -7.89 14.71 -5.71
C GLY A 39 -8.27 13.92 -6.96
N TRP A 40 -8.11 12.60 -6.95
CA TRP A 40 -8.38 11.71 -8.07
C TRP A 40 -8.70 10.30 -7.56
N GLU A 41 -9.33 9.52 -8.38
CA GLU A 41 -9.55 8.08 -8.21
C GLU A 41 -9.55 7.37 -9.55
N ASP A 42 -9.15 6.12 -9.53
CA ASP A 42 -9.30 5.16 -10.62
C ASP A 42 -10.09 3.97 -10.09
N GLY A 43 -10.96 3.41 -10.90
CA GLY A 43 -11.68 2.18 -10.62
C GLY A 43 -13.02 2.33 -9.88
N ILE A 44 -13.27 3.45 -9.20
CA ILE A 44 -14.56 3.71 -8.53
C ILE A 44 -15.65 3.98 -9.58
N LYS A 45 -15.42 4.92 -10.50
CA LYS A 45 -16.34 5.26 -11.59
C LYS A 45 -16.57 4.09 -12.53
N GLU A 46 -15.54 3.28 -12.74
CA GLU A 46 -15.59 2.10 -13.59
C GLU A 46 -16.32 0.92 -12.93
N GLY A 47 -16.72 1.06 -11.67
CA GLY A 47 -17.46 0.05 -10.91
C GLY A 47 -16.62 -1.16 -10.51
N ASN A 48 -15.31 -0.98 -10.34
CA ASN A 48 -14.40 -2.05 -9.92
C ASN A 48 -14.38 -2.24 -8.40
N VAL A 49 -14.99 -1.32 -7.62
CA VAL A 49 -14.96 -1.36 -6.17
C VAL A 49 -16.37 -1.49 -5.59
N SER A 50 -16.53 -2.34 -4.62
CA SER A 50 -17.78 -2.54 -3.89
C SER A 50 -17.55 -2.65 -2.39
N VAL A 51 -18.59 -2.40 -1.61
CA VAL A 51 -18.64 -2.67 -0.17
C VAL A 51 -19.24 -4.05 0.06
N VAL A 52 -18.54 -4.88 0.82
CA VAL A 52 -19.03 -6.19 1.22
C VAL A 52 -19.03 -6.34 2.75
N ASN A 53 -19.82 -7.26 3.27
CA ASN A 53 -19.82 -7.63 4.68
C ASN A 53 -19.02 -8.91 4.90
N ARG A 54 -18.15 -8.88 5.94
CA ARG A 54 -17.47 -10.07 6.46
C ARG A 54 -17.51 -10.01 7.99
N ASN A 55 -18.12 -10.99 8.62
CA ASN A 55 -18.22 -11.05 10.10
C ASN A 55 -18.66 -9.70 10.70
N GLU A 56 -19.78 -9.14 10.19
CA GLU A 56 -20.37 -7.86 10.60
C GLU A 56 -19.48 -6.62 10.36
N LYS A 57 -18.33 -6.77 9.72
CA LYS A 57 -17.42 -5.67 9.34
C LYS A 57 -17.54 -5.36 7.85
N ARG A 58 -17.40 -4.08 7.53
CA ARG A 58 -17.37 -3.60 6.16
C ARG A 58 -15.96 -3.74 5.58
N TRP A 59 -15.90 -4.19 4.33
CA TRP A 59 -14.67 -4.33 3.57
C TRP A 59 -14.87 -3.69 2.19
N LEU A 60 -13.79 -3.12 1.63
CA LEU A 60 -13.73 -2.78 0.21
C LEU A 60 -13.31 -4.02 -0.56
N ARG A 61 -14.13 -4.43 -1.50
CA ARG A 61 -13.78 -5.45 -2.48
C ARG A 61 -13.38 -4.77 -3.77
N VAL A 62 -12.20 -5.09 -4.25
CA VAL A 62 -11.64 -4.64 -5.53
C VAL A 62 -11.70 -5.80 -6.51
N ASP A 63 -12.45 -5.62 -7.58
CA ASP A 63 -12.60 -6.63 -8.64
C ASP A 63 -11.55 -6.42 -9.74
N TYR A 64 -10.94 -7.53 -10.17
CA TYR A 64 -9.95 -7.56 -11.23
C TYR A 64 -10.54 -8.27 -12.45
N ARG A 65 -10.64 -7.53 -13.55
CA ARG A 65 -11.28 -8.03 -14.77
C ARG A 65 -10.32 -8.91 -15.56
N LEU A 66 -10.87 -9.99 -16.09
CA LEU A 66 -10.17 -10.90 -17.01
C LEU A 66 -9.51 -10.12 -18.17
N GLY A 67 -8.22 -10.35 -18.39
CA GLY A 67 -7.48 -9.80 -19.52
C GLY A 67 -7.13 -8.32 -19.44
N GLU A 68 -7.42 -7.65 -18.31
CA GLU A 68 -7.16 -6.22 -18.13
C GLU A 68 -6.08 -5.96 -17.07
N ILE A 69 -5.39 -4.82 -17.17
CA ILE A 69 -4.35 -4.34 -16.25
C ILE A 69 -4.57 -2.86 -15.93
N GLY A 70 -3.94 -2.43 -14.83
CA GLY A 70 -4.00 -1.04 -14.36
C GLY A 70 -5.22 -0.74 -13.50
N PRO A 71 -5.18 0.34 -12.71
CA PRO A 71 -6.19 0.61 -11.70
C PRO A 71 -7.55 0.96 -12.29
N GLU A 72 -7.59 1.71 -13.39
CA GLU A 72 -8.82 2.11 -14.08
C GLU A 72 -9.60 0.92 -14.64
N LYS A 73 -8.88 -0.02 -15.31
CA LYS A 73 -9.53 -1.13 -16.03
C LYS A 73 -9.74 -2.37 -15.17
N SER A 74 -8.88 -2.60 -14.21
CA SER A 74 -8.84 -3.87 -13.46
C SER A 74 -8.26 -3.65 -12.06
N GLY A 75 -8.97 -2.90 -11.23
CA GLY A 75 -8.51 -2.58 -9.90
C GLY A 75 -8.98 -1.21 -9.43
N CYS A 76 -8.19 -0.58 -8.59
CA CYS A 76 -8.46 0.78 -8.12
C CYS A 76 -7.17 1.50 -7.71
N GLY A 77 -7.27 2.84 -7.57
CA GLY A 77 -6.19 3.64 -7.03
C GLY A 77 -6.61 5.06 -6.64
N TRP A 78 -6.01 5.58 -5.55
CA TRP A 78 -6.08 6.97 -5.11
C TRP A 78 -4.98 7.28 -4.11
N ARG A 79 -4.69 8.57 -3.90
CA ARG A 79 -3.83 9.06 -2.83
C ARG A 79 -4.69 9.74 -1.77
N TYR A 80 -4.69 9.21 -0.56
CA TYR A 80 -5.37 9.78 0.58
C TYR A 80 -4.39 10.64 1.38
N PRO A 81 -4.60 11.97 1.44
CA PRO A 81 -3.69 12.86 2.14
C PRO A 81 -3.73 12.62 3.64
N ILE A 82 -2.57 12.65 4.26
CA ILE A 82 -2.39 12.61 5.71
C ILE A 82 -1.49 13.78 6.11
N ASP A 83 -1.49 14.13 7.39
CA ASP A 83 -0.50 15.09 7.90
C ASP A 83 0.91 14.59 7.62
N THR A 84 1.77 15.44 7.09
CA THR A 84 3.15 15.11 6.76
C THR A 84 3.91 14.64 7.99
N ARG A 85 4.58 13.49 7.89
CA ARG A 85 5.28 12.85 8.98
C ARG A 85 6.66 12.37 8.57
N GLU A 86 7.58 12.34 9.52
CA GLU A 86 8.90 11.71 9.35
C GLU A 86 8.80 10.18 9.45
N THR A 87 7.82 9.69 10.20
CA THR A 87 7.53 8.25 10.31
C THR A 87 6.03 8.04 10.28
N ALA A 88 5.58 7.13 9.44
CA ALA A 88 4.18 6.72 9.38
C ALA A 88 4.05 5.20 9.40
N GLU A 89 2.97 4.70 9.99
CA GLU A 89 2.63 3.29 10.01
C GLU A 89 1.24 3.07 9.41
N LEU A 90 1.17 2.21 8.39
CA LEU A 90 -0.06 1.75 7.75
C LEU A 90 -0.39 0.35 8.25
N ARG A 91 -1.65 0.13 8.60
CA ARG A 91 -2.20 -1.19 8.86
C ARG A 91 -3.42 -1.42 7.98
N TYR A 92 -3.53 -2.61 7.43
CA TYR A 92 -4.72 -3.08 6.74
C TYR A 92 -4.78 -4.60 6.76
N THR A 93 -5.96 -5.14 6.48
CA THR A 93 -6.13 -6.57 6.22
C THR A 93 -6.49 -6.75 4.75
N VAL A 94 -5.84 -7.68 4.06
CA VAL A 94 -6.17 -8.08 2.69
C VAL A 94 -6.57 -9.55 2.67
N ARG A 95 -7.53 -9.90 1.81
CA ARG A 95 -7.95 -11.27 1.53
C ARG A 95 -8.12 -11.44 0.04
N PHE A 96 -7.43 -12.40 -0.53
CA PHE A 96 -7.52 -12.73 -1.95
C PHE A 96 -8.60 -13.78 -2.20
N SER A 97 -9.25 -13.72 -3.36
CA SER A 97 -10.30 -14.68 -3.73
C SER A 97 -9.78 -16.12 -3.77
N PRO A 98 -10.65 -17.12 -3.52
CA PRO A 98 -10.32 -18.50 -3.88
C PRO A 98 -9.94 -18.59 -5.35
N GLY A 99 -8.89 -19.33 -5.67
CA GLY A 99 -8.38 -19.48 -7.02
C GLY A 99 -7.81 -18.18 -7.60
N PHE A 100 -7.24 -17.29 -6.79
CA PHE A 100 -6.65 -16.04 -7.25
C PHE A 100 -5.54 -16.31 -8.28
N ASP A 101 -5.61 -15.62 -9.42
CA ASP A 101 -4.62 -15.77 -10.49
C ASP A 101 -3.44 -14.83 -10.25
N TRP A 102 -2.38 -15.31 -9.63
CA TRP A 102 -1.22 -14.49 -9.25
C TRP A 102 -0.49 -13.87 -10.44
N VAL A 103 -0.49 -14.51 -11.59
CA VAL A 103 0.22 -14.14 -12.83
C VAL A 103 1.65 -13.66 -12.54
N LYS A 104 2.01 -12.45 -12.96
CA LYS A 104 3.34 -11.84 -12.72
C LYS A 104 3.35 -10.92 -11.51
N GLY A 105 2.16 -10.48 -11.07
CA GLY A 105 2.02 -9.64 -9.89
C GLY A 105 1.09 -8.45 -10.05
N GLY A 106 0.90 -7.75 -8.94
CA GLY A 106 0.09 -6.54 -8.87
C GLY A 106 0.36 -5.75 -7.60
N LYS A 107 -0.24 -4.57 -7.52
CA LYS A 107 -0.02 -3.59 -6.46
C LYS A 107 -0.91 -3.83 -5.27
N LEU A 108 -0.37 -3.53 -4.11
CA LEU A 108 -1.04 -3.45 -2.82
C LEU A 108 -0.77 -2.08 -2.17
N PRO A 109 -1.63 -1.63 -1.24
CA PRO A 109 -1.49 -0.33 -0.59
C PRO A 109 -0.14 -0.11 0.09
N GLY A 110 0.28 1.15 0.16
CA GLY A 110 1.47 1.60 0.84
C GLY A 110 1.47 3.10 1.07
N PHE A 111 2.63 3.71 1.16
CA PHE A 111 2.80 5.14 1.36
C PHE A 111 3.46 5.83 0.17
N CYS A 112 3.24 7.13 0.06
CA CYS A 112 4.01 8.01 -0.79
C CYS A 112 4.12 9.39 -0.15
N GLY A 113 4.90 10.24 -0.79
CA GLY A 113 5.03 11.65 -0.40
C GLY A 113 5.80 12.45 -1.43
N GLY A 114 5.66 13.76 -1.32
CA GLY A 114 6.28 14.72 -2.21
C GLY A 114 5.37 15.27 -3.30
N PRO A 115 5.85 16.29 -4.04
CA PRO A 115 5.02 17.08 -4.95
C PRO A 115 4.55 16.31 -6.18
N GLU A 116 5.23 15.24 -6.58
CA GLU A 116 4.91 14.49 -7.78
C GLU A 116 4.45 13.07 -7.49
N ASN A 117 3.78 12.45 -8.45
CA ASN A 117 3.47 11.03 -8.41
C ASN A 117 4.66 10.21 -8.93
N VAL A 118 5.54 9.81 -8.02
CA VAL A 118 6.72 9.00 -8.30
C VAL A 118 6.34 7.52 -8.33
N SER A 119 6.05 7.03 -9.53
CA SER A 119 5.49 5.69 -9.77
C SER A 119 5.47 5.39 -11.27
N GLY A 120 5.24 4.13 -11.67
CA GLY A 120 4.96 3.76 -13.05
C GLY A 120 6.06 4.12 -14.06
N GLY A 121 7.32 4.00 -13.67
CA GLY A 121 8.47 4.34 -14.51
C GLY A 121 8.85 5.83 -14.50
N ARG A 122 8.34 6.59 -13.53
CA ARG A 122 8.80 7.95 -13.16
C ARG A 122 9.67 7.83 -11.91
N PRO A 123 11.01 7.79 -12.06
CA PRO A 123 11.92 7.55 -10.94
C PRO A 123 11.96 8.74 -9.97
N ALA A 124 12.30 8.44 -8.71
CA ALA A 124 12.61 9.44 -7.72
C ALA A 124 13.97 10.08 -7.98
N ASP A 125 14.06 11.40 -7.80
CA ASP A 125 15.33 12.15 -7.87
C ASP A 125 15.78 12.71 -6.51
N GLY A 126 14.98 12.47 -5.48
CA GLY A 126 15.19 12.96 -4.12
C GLY A 126 14.55 14.33 -3.85
N THR A 127 13.96 14.98 -4.87
CA THR A 127 13.26 16.27 -4.72
C THR A 127 11.80 16.19 -5.15
N ASN A 128 11.47 15.26 -6.04
CA ASN A 128 10.14 15.12 -6.64
C ASN A 128 9.19 14.20 -5.86
N GLY A 129 9.70 13.41 -4.91
CA GLY A 129 8.87 12.53 -4.08
C GLY A 129 9.40 11.10 -3.99
N PHE A 130 8.58 10.24 -3.40
CA PHE A 130 8.85 8.81 -3.28
C PHE A 130 7.55 8.00 -3.27
N SER A 131 7.64 6.69 -3.47
CA SER A 131 6.57 5.76 -3.13
C SER A 131 7.10 4.43 -2.60
N ALA A 132 6.40 3.88 -1.63
CA ALA A 132 6.68 2.61 -0.99
C ALA A 132 5.37 1.81 -0.92
N ARG A 133 5.22 0.81 -1.78
CA ARG A 133 4.03 -0.04 -1.87
C ARG A 133 4.43 -1.49 -1.71
N LEU A 134 3.45 -2.34 -1.47
CA LEU A 134 3.65 -3.78 -1.56
C LEU A 134 3.18 -4.29 -2.92
N MET A 135 3.60 -5.49 -3.25
CA MET A 135 3.12 -6.24 -4.41
C MET A 135 2.96 -7.71 -4.05
N TRP A 136 1.93 -8.34 -4.62
CA TRP A 136 1.99 -9.77 -4.85
C TRP A 136 2.77 -10.04 -6.14
N ARG A 137 3.36 -11.22 -6.23
CA ARG A 137 4.08 -11.72 -7.41
C ARG A 137 3.54 -13.09 -7.80
N ALA A 138 4.16 -13.69 -8.83
CA ALA A 138 3.85 -15.06 -9.22
C ALA A 138 3.84 -16.00 -8.01
N ASP A 139 2.94 -16.95 -8.02
CA ASP A 139 2.76 -17.95 -6.96
C ASP A 139 2.45 -17.37 -5.57
N GLY A 140 1.93 -16.14 -5.52
CA GLY A 140 1.62 -15.46 -4.25
C GLY A 140 2.82 -14.92 -3.49
N LYS A 141 4.01 -14.91 -4.04
CA LYS A 141 5.18 -14.28 -3.40
C LYS A 141 4.91 -12.81 -3.10
N GLY A 142 5.57 -12.26 -2.10
CA GLY A 142 5.44 -10.86 -1.69
C GLY A 142 6.72 -10.08 -1.92
N GLU A 143 6.58 -8.77 -2.12
CA GLU A 143 7.70 -7.83 -2.13
C GLU A 143 7.27 -6.43 -1.69
N ALA A 144 8.22 -5.64 -1.17
CA ALA A 144 8.10 -4.20 -1.13
C ALA A 144 8.67 -3.62 -2.44
N TYR A 145 7.96 -2.65 -3.00
CA TYR A 145 8.25 -2.03 -4.29
C TYR A 145 8.41 -0.53 -4.13
N LEU A 146 9.65 -0.06 -4.25
CA LEU A 146 10.10 1.22 -3.74
C LEU A 146 10.58 2.13 -4.86
N TYR A 147 10.10 3.35 -4.87
CA TYR A 147 10.69 4.45 -5.64
C TYR A 147 11.41 5.38 -4.67
N HIS A 148 12.73 5.40 -4.75
CA HIS A 148 13.61 6.21 -3.92
C HIS A 148 14.78 6.73 -4.76
N LYS A 149 15.48 7.75 -4.28
CA LYS A 149 16.50 8.47 -5.06
C LYS A 149 17.56 7.56 -5.69
N ASN A 150 18.00 6.54 -4.95
CA ASN A 150 19.09 5.66 -5.40
C ASN A 150 18.55 4.32 -5.94
N GLN A 151 17.32 4.29 -6.46
CA GLN A 151 16.79 3.08 -7.10
C GLN A 151 17.67 2.69 -8.31
N PRO A 152 17.92 1.39 -8.52
CA PRO A 152 18.89 0.94 -9.52
C PRO A 152 18.42 1.08 -10.96
N ASP A 153 17.12 1.23 -11.20
CA ASP A 153 16.52 1.21 -12.53
C ASP A 153 15.40 2.27 -12.65
N ARG A 154 14.88 2.44 -13.86
CA ARG A 154 13.70 3.26 -14.16
C ARG A 154 12.46 2.84 -13.35
N TYR A 155 12.29 1.56 -13.11
CA TYR A 155 11.22 0.99 -12.31
C TYR A 155 11.65 0.83 -10.86
N GLY A 156 10.66 0.70 -9.96
CA GLY A 156 10.93 0.64 -8.53
C GLY A 156 11.89 -0.47 -8.12
N ASP A 157 12.68 -0.19 -7.13
CA ASP A 157 13.54 -1.15 -6.45
C ASP A 157 12.72 -2.18 -5.66
N ARG A 158 13.22 -3.39 -5.52
CA ARG A 158 12.50 -4.53 -4.97
C ARG A 158 13.17 -5.05 -3.71
N VAL A 159 12.35 -5.31 -2.71
CA VAL A 159 12.77 -6.03 -1.50
C VAL A 159 11.84 -7.24 -1.35
N ASP A 160 12.31 -8.40 -1.75
CA ASP A 160 11.55 -9.63 -1.69
C ASP A 160 11.25 -10.02 -0.23
N PHE A 161 10.06 -10.56 0.03
CA PHE A 161 9.75 -11.23 1.29
C PHE A 161 10.53 -12.53 1.41
N PRO A 162 10.59 -13.17 2.58
CA PRO A 162 11.22 -14.48 2.73
C PRO A 162 10.77 -15.47 1.66
N ALA A 163 11.68 -16.29 1.16
CA ALA A 163 11.44 -17.17 0.01
C ALA A 163 10.31 -18.19 0.23
N ASP A 164 10.05 -18.55 1.47
CA ASP A 164 8.99 -19.44 1.93
C ASP A 164 7.65 -18.72 2.18
N PHE A 165 7.61 -17.39 2.09
CA PHE A 165 6.37 -16.64 2.22
C PHE A 165 5.57 -16.66 0.92
N HIS A 166 4.28 -16.95 1.05
CA HIS A 166 3.29 -16.84 -0.01
C HIS A 166 1.99 -16.26 0.56
N PHE A 167 1.41 -15.26 -0.12
CA PHE A 167 0.08 -14.80 0.19
C PHE A 167 -0.92 -15.96 0.01
N PRO A 168 -1.69 -16.33 1.04
CA PRO A 168 -2.69 -17.36 0.91
C PRO A 168 -3.94 -16.84 0.19
N GLU A 169 -4.64 -17.76 -0.45
CA GLU A 169 -6.01 -17.53 -0.92
C GLU A 169 -6.99 -17.68 0.24
N ASP A 170 -8.12 -16.98 0.14
CA ASP A 170 -9.27 -17.07 1.06
C ASP A 170 -8.95 -16.94 2.56
N THR A 171 -7.78 -16.46 2.88
CA THR A 171 -7.32 -16.24 4.26
C THR A 171 -6.98 -14.78 4.47
N PRO A 172 -7.49 -14.12 5.52
CA PRO A 172 -7.09 -12.76 5.84
C PRO A 172 -5.60 -12.65 6.15
N VAL A 173 -4.96 -11.67 5.55
CA VAL A 173 -3.54 -11.33 5.77
C VAL A 173 -3.50 -9.92 6.35
N ARG A 174 -3.08 -9.81 7.60
CA ARG A 174 -2.90 -8.51 8.26
C ARG A 174 -1.51 -7.97 7.96
N VAL A 175 -1.47 -6.79 7.39
CA VAL A 175 -0.26 -6.07 7.00
C VAL A 175 -0.04 -4.91 7.95
N ARG A 176 1.17 -4.76 8.42
CA ARG A 176 1.68 -3.59 9.12
C ARG A 176 2.94 -3.12 8.41
N MET A 177 2.93 -1.90 7.92
CA MET A 177 4.03 -1.30 7.17
C MET A 177 4.43 0.01 7.81
N ARG A 178 5.72 0.19 8.09
CA ARG A 178 6.28 1.43 8.62
C ARG A 178 7.30 2.00 7.65
N VAL A 179 7.17 3.28 7.34
CA VAL A 179 8.15 4.05 6.57
C VAL A 179 8.71 5.14 7.46
N THR A 180 10.04 5.27 7.49
CA THR A 180 10.75 6.36 8.16
C THR A 180 11.60 7.09 7.13
N MET A 181 11.43 8.40 7.06
CA MET A 181 12.20 9.26 6.16
C MET A 181 13.67 9.29 6.57
N ASN A 182 14.54 9.49 5.59
CA ASN A 182 15.95 9.75 5.86
C ASN A 182 16.18 11.24 6.20
N GLU A 183 17.24 11.51 6.91
CA GLU A 183 17.83 12.85 6.96
C GLU A 183 18.47 13.16 5.60
N PRO A 184 18.23 14.35 5.00
CA PRO A 184 18.84 14.71 3.72
C PRO A 184 20.36 14.51 3.71
N GLY A 185 20.83 13.87 2.64
CA GLY A 185 22.24 13.52 2.49
C GLY A 185 22.71 12.26 3.25
N LYS A 186 21.78 11.56 3.94
CA LYS A 186 22.06 10.27 4.57
C LYS A 186 21.21 9.16 3.97
N THR A 187 21.73 7.95 3.99
CA THR A 187 21.02 6.72 3.61
C THR A 187 20.50 5.99 4.84
N ASN A 188 19.74 6.70 5.69
CA ASN A 188 19.20 6.18 6.94
C ASN A 188 17.67 6.09 6.97
N GLY A 189 17.04 6.25 5.82
CA GLY A 189 15.61 5.98 5.64
C GLY A 189 15.30 4.50 5.75
N LYS A 190 14.07 4.17 6.17
CA LYS A 190 13.69 2.78 6.48
C LYS A 190 12.34 2.43 5.90
N ILE A 191 12.22 1.14 5.55
CA ILE A 191 10.94 0.46 5.39
C ILE A 191 10.96 -0.84 6.17
N GLN A 192 9.90 -1.07 6.93
CA GLN A 192 9.70 -2.29 7.70
C GLN A 192 8.29 -2.81 7.44
N VAL A 193 8.15 -4.11 7.21
CA VAL A 193 6.86 -4.74 6.97
C VAL A 193 6.73 -5.99 7.84
N TRP A 194 5.58 -6.13 8.47
CA TRP A 194 5.19 -7.31 9.23
C TRP A 194 3.88 -7.85 8.69
N ILE A 195 3.79 -9.16 8.69
CA ILE A 195 2.61 -9.91 8.23
C ILE A 195 2.13 -10.82 9.35
N ARG A 196 0.80 -10.92 9.47
CA ARG A 196 0.14 -11.93 10.30
C ARG A 196 -0.96 -12.61 9.50
N LEU A 197 -0.94 -13.92 9.46
CA LEU A 197 -1.97 -14.71 8.77
C LEU A 197 -3.17 -14.98 9.68
N GLY A 198 -4.36 -14.93 9.09
CA GLY A 198 -5.62 -15.18 9.81
C GLY A 198 -6.12 -14.00 10.65
N GLU A 199 -7.26 -14.22 11.29
CA GLU A 199 -7.91 -13.23 12.16
C GLU A 199 -7.49 -13.37 13.63
N ASP A 200 -6.85 -14.47 14.01
CA ASP A 200 -6.44 -14.75 15.38
C ASP A 200 -5.28 -13.84 15.81
N ASP A 201 -5.47 -13.13 16.91
CA ASP A 201 -4.44 -12.27 17.51
C ASP A 201 -3.31 -13.06 18.17
N LYS A 202 -3.47 -14.37 18.38
CA LYS A 202 -2.44 -15.24 18.95
C LYS A 202 -1.36 -15.63 17.93
N THR A 203 -1.69 -15.59 16.62
CA THR A 203 -0.69 -15.81 15.58
C THR A 203 0.35 -14.68 15.63
N PRO A 204 1.65 -14.94 15.79
CA PRO A 204 2.66 -13.88 15.86
C PRO A 204 2.80 -13.13 14.53
N GLU A 205 3.13 -11.85 14.59
CA GLU A 205 3.58 -11.12 13.40
C GLU A 205 4.97 -11.61 12.98
N GLN A 206 5.15 -11.87 11.71
CA GLN A 206 6.43 -12.15 11.08
C GLN A 206 6.94 -10.89 10.39
N GLN A 207 8.14 -10.43 10.69
CA GLN A 207 8.80 -9.37 9.94
C GLN A 207 9.30 -9.93 8.61
N VAL A 208 8.78 -9.40 7.51
CA VAL A 208 9.08 -9.85 6.15
C VAL A 208 9.95 -8.88 5.37
N VAL A 209 10.04 -7.62 5.82
CA VAL A 209 10.96 -6.60 5.28
C VAL A 209 11.56 -5.82 6.45
N ASP A 210 12.87 -5.61 6.40
CA ASP A 210 13.62 -4.70 7.25
C ASP A 210 14.78 -4.10 6.45
N ARG A 211 14.51 -2.97 5.77
CA ARG A 211 15.53 -2.26 5.00
C ARG A 211 15.76 -0.88 5.59
N THR A 212 17.01 -0.56 5.91
CA THR A 212 17.39 0.60 6.72
C THR A 212 18.41 1.53 6.07
N ASP A 213 18.68 1.35 4.79
CA ASP A 213 19.71 2.04 4.00
C ASP A 213 19.12 2.85 2.84
N LEU A 214 17.92 3.42 3.02
CA LEU A 214 17.22 4.12 1.96
C LEU A 214 17.49 5.63 1.97
N GLU A 215 17.55 6.23 0.79
CA GLU A 215 17.48 7.67 0.61
C GLU A 215 16.17 8.02 -0.13
N TRP A 216 15.12 8.35 0.63
CA TRP A 216 13.83 8.74 0.10
C TRP A 216 13.86 10.14 -0.50
N ARG A 217 14.65 11.04 0.13
CA ARG A 217 14.70 12.47 -0.21
C ARG A 217 16.09 13.08 0.02
N SER A 218 16.39 14.12 -0.76
CA SER A 218 17.57 14.98 -0.59
C SER A 218 17.24 16.32 0.06
N VAL A 219 15.96 16.59 0.32
CA VAL A 219 15.41 17.85 0.84
C VAL A 219 14.47 17.60 2.01
N ASN A 220 14.22 18.61 2.83
CA ASN A 220 13.27 18.55 3.97
C ASN A 220 11.86 19.10 3.63
N THR A 221 11.56 19.29 2.35
CA THR A 221 10.31 19.93 1.91
C THR A 221 9.10 19.00 1.89
N PHE A 222 9.32 17.69 2.04
CA PHE A 222 8.26 16.68 2.12
C PHE A 222 8.64 15.52 3.04
N GLY A 223 7.65 14.78 3.48
CA GLY A 223 7.76 13.55 4.25
C GLY A 223 6.78 12.50 3.74
N VAL A 224 6.36 11.59 4.60
CA VAL A 224 5.21 10.73 4.31
C VAL A 224 3.94 11.57 4.44
N ASP A 225 3.28 11.86 3.33
CA ASP A 225 2.12 12.76 3.28
C ASP A 225 0.85 12.13 2.72
N SER A 226 0.95 10.88 2.26
CA SER A 226 -0.21 10.21 1.65
C SER A 226 -0.16 8.69 1.86
N LEU A 227 -1.32 8.13 2.21
CA LEU A 227 -1.59 6.72 1.98
C LEU A 227 -1.85 6.53 0.48
N TYR A 228 -1.05 5.71 -0.17
CA TYR A 228 -1.23 5.33 -1.56
C TYR A 228 -2.04 4.03 -1.62
N PHE A 229 -3.36 4.17 -1.68
CA PHE A 229 -4.24 3.03 -1.80
C PHE A 229 -4.35 2.65 -3.27
N GLU A 230 -3.65 1.61 -3.66
CA GLU A 230 -3.71 1.04 -4.99
C GLU A 230 -3.80 -0.48 -4.90
N SER A 231 -4.65 -1.07 -5.75
CA SER A 231 -4.70 -2.51 -5.93
C SER A 231 -5.14 -2.87 -7.33
N PHE A 232 -4.20 -3.38 -8.11
CA PHE A 232 -4.45 -3.76 -9.51
C PHE A 232 -3.36 -4.71 -10.02
N TYR A 233 -3.67 -5.48 -11.06
CA TYR A 233 -2.64 -6.21 -11.81
C TYR A 233 -1.75 -5.21 -12.53
N GLY A 234 -0.47 -5.19 -12.21
CA GLY A 234 0.48 -4.20 -12.68
C GLY A 234 1.46 -4.77 -13.69
N GLY A 235 1.90 -3.93 -14.57
CA GLY A 235 2.90 -4.20 -15.59
C GLY A 235 2.69 -3.36 -16.83
N SER A 236 3.57 -3.53 -17.83
CA SER A 236 3.59 -2.71 -19.04
C SER A 236 2.73 -3.26 -20.19
N ASP A 237 2.27 -4.51 -20.07
CA ASP A 237 1.57 -5.19 -21.16
C ASP A 237 0.59 -6.27 -20.65
N ARG A 238 -0.21 -6.81 -21.57
CA ARG A 238 -1.25 -7.81 -21.25
C ARG A 238 -0.75 -9.15 -20.68
N SER A 239 0.54 -9.43 -20.74
CA SER A 239 1.07 -10.65 -20.11
C SER A 239 1.00 -10.63 -18.59
N TRP A 240 0.67 -9.46 -18.00
CA TRP A 240 0.41 -9.28 -16.58
C TRP A 240 -1.07 -9.46 -16.21
N ALA A 241 -1.94 -9.49 -17.22
CA ALA A 241 -3.37 -9.55 -16.99
C ALA A 241 -3.80 -10.93 -16.45
N PRO A 242 -4.79 -10.98 -15.54
CA PRO A 242 -5.32 -12.24 -15.05
C PRO A 242 -6.05 -13.01 -16.16
N LYS A 243 -5.95 -14.32 -16.12
CA LYS A 243 -6.62 -15.25 -17.05
C LYS A 243 -8.02 -15.64 -16.59
N ARG A 244 -8.45 -15.14 -15.43
CA ARG A 244 -9.78 -15.31 -14.85
C ARG A 244 -10.11 -14.08 -14.01
N ALA A 245 -11.39 -13.79 -13.83
CA ALA A 245 -11.83 -12.75 -12.90
C ALA A 245 -11.44 -13.16 -11.47
N SER A 246 -10.90 -12.21 -10.73
CA SER A 246 -10.46 -12.38 -9.34
C SER A 246 -10.82 -11.14 -8.55
N TRP A 247 -10.66 -11.19 -7.24
CA TRP A 247 -10.86 -10.03 -6.38
C TRP A 247 -9.93 -10.07 -5.17
N ALA A 248 -9.70 -8.91 -4.57
CA ALA A 248 -9.15 -8.80 -3.23
C ALA A 248 -10.07 -7.93 -2.37
N GLU A 249 -10.17 -8.26 -1.09
CA GLU A 249 -10.95 -7.50 -0.10
C GLU A 249 -10.00 -6.83 0.88
N PHE A 250 -10.29 -5.57 1.21
CA PHE A 250 -9.47 -4.76 2.12
C PHE A 250 -10.32 -4.27 3.29
N GLY A 251 -9.82 -4.43 4.51
CA GLY A 251 -10.50 -4.00 5.73
C GLY A 251 -9.53 -3.55 6.82
N ALA A 252 -10.07 -3.03 7.92
CA ALA A 252 -9.32 -2.58 9.09
C ALA A 252 -8.16 -1.62 8.74
N ILE A 253 -8.39 -0.69 7.79
CA ILE A 253 -7.39 0.24 7.29
C ILE A 253 -7.19 1.35 8.33
N SER A 254 -5.94 1.62 8.69
CA SER A 254 -5.60 2.72 9.60
C SER A 254 -4.18 3.24 9.37
N VAL A 255 -3.98 4.53 9.65
CA VAL A 255 -2.69 5.21 9.60
C VAL A 255 -2.36 5.78 10.98
N GLN A 256 -1.09 5.70 11.36
CA GLN A 256 -0.54 6.27 12.59
C GLN A 256 0.73 7.04 12.30
#